data_67a45e7dc9ceb05a7b62b9c013038066
#
_entry.id   67a45e7dc9ceb05a7b62b9c013038066
#
_cell.length_a   1.000
_cell.length_b   1.000
_cell.length_c   1.000
_cell.angle_alpha   90.00
_cell.angle_beta   90.00
_cell.angle_gamma   90.00
#
_symmetry.space_group_name_H-M   'P 1'
#
loop_
_entity.id
_entity.type
_entity.pdbx_description
1 polymer ?
#
loop_
_entity_poly.entity_id
_entity_poly.type
_entity_poly.pdbx_seq_one_letter_code
_entity_poly.pdbx_strand_id
1 'polypeptide(L)'
;MAEKTADETKSNSAGETKSNGSVPRVVLVTGASRFLGGYLVRRLAQNPDIERVIAVDSVSPSKDMLRRMGRAEFVRADIRNPLIGKVVRGAEVDTVVHASTLQRAPKSGSRAAMKDMNVIGAMQLFAVCQKAPTVRKVVLRSASVVYGCSAKDPVKFTEEMSARRRPPGGYARDSLEIEGYLRGMGRRRPDISVGILRLAPLIGPQLTATVGHYVSAPVVPTIVGRDARLQLLHVEDALAALECATVSSVAGTYNIAADGVVMMSQAIRRAGRIQVPMPLALFRSAGSALVGSSMRLYTDEQLEYFRFGCGLDTTRMRTEMGFSPRWTTMQALDDFVRATQTRRIIGSSWIDRAEQTLTAIVGGNAVSSPGSQNADVLSMPDTGSGVVER
;
A
#
# COMPACT_ATOMS: atom_id res chain seq x y z
N MET A 1 21.30 78.05 13.03
CA MET A 1 21.86 77.58 11.77
C MET A 1 21.46 76.10 11.63
N ALA A 2 20.56 75.88 10.71
CA ALA A 2 19.93 74.59 10.44
C ALA A 2 20.78 73.79 9.42
N GLU A 3 20.87 72.49 9.63
CA GLU A 3 21.24 71.61 8.53
C GLU A 3 20.43 70.32 8.64
N LYS A 4 19.62 70.15 7.62
CA LYS A 4 18.77 68.96 7.34
C LYS A 4 19.66 67.84 6.83
N THR A 5 19.53 66.64 7.37
CA THR A 5 19.94 65.43 6.69
C THR A 5 18.72 64.53 6.55
N ALA A 6 18.39 64.28 5.29
CA ALA A 6 17.30 63.39 4.88
C ALA A 6 17.73 61.92 5.06
N ASP A 7 16.89 61.16 5.71
CA ASP A 7 17.03 59.73 5.87
C ASP A 7 16.25 59.00 4.74
N GLU A 8 16.97 58.36 3.83
CA GLU A 8 16.40 57.54 2.77
C GLU A 8 16.08 56.14 3.31
N THR A 9 14.83 55.94 3.64
CA THR A 9 14.29 54.59 3.97
C THR A 9 14.16 53.78 2.70
N LYS A 10 15.14 52.96 2.38
CA LYS A 10 15.02 51.87 1.39
C LYS A 10 14.09 50.79 1.94
N SER A 11 12.85 50.78 1.48
CA SER A 11 11.93 49.68 1.67
C SER A 11 12.39 48.47 0.85
N ASN A 12 12.92 47.51 1.55
CA ASN A 12 13.26 46.18 0.98
C ASN A 12 11.97 45.36 0.87
N SER A 13 11.28 45.44 -0.26
CA SER A 13 10.18 44.55 -0.59
C SER A 13 10.74 43.20 -0.95
N ALA A 14 10.97 42.36 0.05
CA ALA A 14 11.12 40.93 -0.16
C ALA A 14 9.83 40.39 -0.77
N GLY A 15 9.88 40.07 -2.06
CA GLY A 15 8.77 39.43 -2.77
C GLY A 15 8.40 38.10 -2.14
N GLU A 16 7.36 38.08 -1.34
CA GLU A 16 6.65 36.88 -0.98
C GLU A 16 6.04 36.27 -2.26
N THR A 17 6.73 35.33 -2.86
CA THR A 17 6.15 34.43 -3.86
C THR A 17 5.18 33.52 -3.12
N LYS A 18 3.97 34.02 -2.82
CA LYS A 18 2.82 33.17 -2.49
C LYS A 18 2.57 32.31 -3.71
N SER A 19 2.99 31.02 -3.66
CA SER A 19 2.52 30.04 -4.61
C SER A 19 1.01 29.88 -4.39
N ASN A 20 0.23 30.50 -5.26
CA ASN A 20 -1.21 30.26 -5.37
C ASN A 20 -1.37 28.80 -5.78
N GLY A 21 -1.51 27.90 -4.80
CA GLY A 21 -1.87 26.50 -5.01
C GLY A 21 -3.31 26.44 -5.49
N SER A 22 -3.53 26.64 -6.79
CA SER A 22 -4.85 26.40 -7.37
C SER A 22 -5.17 24.91 -7.26
N VAL A 23 -6.42 24.59 -6.91
CA VAL A 23 -6.96 23.23 -6.97
C VAL A 23 -6.69 22.65 -8.36
N PRO A 24 -6.26 21.38 -8.48
CA PRO A 24 -5.99 20.78 -9.78
C PRO A 24 -7.25 20.70 -10.61
N ARG A 25 -7.14 21.03 -11.90
CA ARG A 25 -8.27 21.00 -12.84
C ARG A 25 -8.50 19.59 -13.39
N VAL A 26 -7.45 18.92 -13.86
CA VAL A 26 -7.52 17.60 -14.46
C VAL A 26 -6.57 16.63 -13.77
N VAL A 27 -7.11 15.69 -13.00
CA VAL A 27 -6.34 14.73 -12.22
C VAL A 27 -6.34 13.36 -12.88
N LEU A 28 -5.16 12.77 -13.07
CA LEU A 28 -4.98 11.39 -13.48
C LEU A 28 -4.54 10.54 -12.29
N VAL A 29 -5.26 9.45 -12.01
CA VAL A 29 -4.94 8.49 -10.95
C VAL A 29 -4.64 7.13 -11.56
N THR A 30 -3.44 6.58 -11.30
CA THR A 30 -3.09 5.22 -11.71
C THR A 30 -3.43 4.20 -10.62
N GLY A 31 -3.67 2.94 -11.03
CA GLY A 31 -4.05 1.88 -10.10
C GLY A 31 -5.52 1.95 -9.68
N ALA A 32 -6.36 2.49 -10.54
CA ALA A 32 -7.78 2.72 -10.30
C ALA A 32 -8.59 1.44 -10.03
N SER A 33 -8.13 0.29 -10.51
CA SER A 33 -8.78 -1.01 -10.24
C SER A 33 -8.45 -1.57 -8.85
N ARG A 34 -7.52 -0.93 -8.13
CA ARG A 34 -7.12 -1.32 -6.78
C ARG A 34 -7.87 -0.53 -5.75
N PHE A 35 -7.92 -1.06 -4.53
CA PHE A 35 -8.67 -0.46 -3.44
C PHE A 35 -8.35 1.03 -3.26
N LEU A 36 -7.09 1.39 -2.94
CA LEU A 36 -6.74 2.80 -2.68
C LEU A 36 -6.96 3.69 -3.91
N GLY A 37 -6.52 3.25 -5.10
CA GLY A 37 -6.67 4.06 -6.31
C GLY A 37 -8.14 4.29 -6.67
N GLY A 38 -8.98 3.25 -6.60
CA GLY A 38 -10.40 3.35 -6.93
C GLY A 38 -11.18 4.23 -5.94
N TYR A 39 -10.91 4.08 -4.63
CA TYR A 39 -11.57 4.94 -3.64
C TYR A 39 -11.04 6.39 -3.67
N LEU A 40 -9.76 6.60 -4.00
CA LEU A 40 -9.23 7.94 -4.23
C LEU A 40 -9.91 8.61 -5.43
N VAL A 41 -10.03 7.89 -6.56
CA VAL A 41 -10.78 8.36 -7.74
C VAL A 41 -12.18 8.79 -7.36
N ARG A 42 -12.90 7.97 -6.56
CA ARG A 42 -14.23 8.32 -6.07
C ARG A 42 -14.24 9.64 -5.29
N ARG A 43 -13.31 9.82 -4.33
CA ARG A 43 -13.21 11.04 -3.52
C ARG A 43 -12.93 12.27 -4.38
N LEU A 44 -11.96 12.17 -5.29
CA LEU A 44 -11.61 13.26 -6.19
C LEU A 44 -12.76 13.61 -7.15
N ALA A 45 -13.52 12.61 -7.63
CA ALA A 45 -14.69 12.83 -8.47
C ALA A 45 -15.86 13.50 -7.73
N GLN A 46 -15.91 13.42 -6.40
CA GLN A 46 -16.89 14.11 -5.57
C GLN A 46 -16.51 15.57 -5.28
N ASN A 47 -15.25 15.96 -5.49
CA ASN A 47 -14.81 17.33 -5.31
C ASN A 47 -15.25 18.18 -6.51
N PRO A 48 -16.15 19.20 -6.32
CA PRO A 48 -16.65 20.02 -7.40
C PRO A 48 -15.59 20.92 -8.05
N ASP A 49 -14.52 21.24 -7.32
CA ASP A 49 -13.43 22.09 -7.81
C ASP A 49 -12.52 21.39 -8.81
N ILE A 50 -12.58 20.05 -8.88
CA ILE A 50 -11.84 19.26 -9.87
C ILE A 50 -12.73 19.08 -11.11
N GLU A 51 -12.31 19.60 -12.25
CA GLU A 51 -13.08 19.53 -13.49
C GLU A 51 -13.20 18.08 -14.01
N ARG A 52 -12.07 17.36 -14.11
CA ARG A 52 -12.02 16.00 -14.64
C ARG A 52 -11.12 15.09 -13.80
N VAL A 53 -11.56 13.84 -13.63
CA VAL A 53 -10.77 12.77 -12.98
C VAL A 53 -10.64 11.61 -13.95
N ILE A 54 -9.41 11.27 -14.31
CA ILE A 54 -9.07 10.17 -15.22
C ILE A 54 -8.49 9.02 -14.41
N ALA A 55 -9.20 7.93 -14.40
CA ALA A 55 -8.86 6.70 -13.70
C ALA A 55 -8.15 5.73 -14.66
N VAL A 56 -6.88 5.40 -14.38
CA VAL A 56 -6.07 4.55 -15.28
C VAL A 56 -5.68 3.25 -14.60
N ASP A 57 -5.88 2.14 -15.29
CA ASP A 57 -5.32 0.84 -14.92
C ASP A 57 -5.21 -0.08 -16.14
N SER A 58 -4.32 -1.07 -16.10
CA SER A 58 -4.21 -2.12 -17.13
C SER A 58 -5.35 -3.14 -17.07
N VAL A 59 -5.98 -3.26 -15.91
CA VAL A 59 -7.11 -4.15 -15.64
C VAL A 59 -8.36 -3.31 -15.37
N SER A 60 -9.49 -3.73 -15.93
CA SER A 60 -10.76 -3.05 -15.66
C SER A 60 -11.19 -3.24 -14.20
N PRO A 61 -11.66 -2.20 -13.53
CA PRO A 61 -12.27 -2.31 -12.20
C PRO A 61 -13.52 -3.21 -12.23
N SER A 62 -13.91 -3.70 -11.05
CA SER A 62 -15.20 -4.39 -10.91
C SER A 62 -16.35 -3.45 -11.27
N LYS A 63 -17.48 -4.02 -11.70
CA LYS A 63 -18.71 -3.23 -12.01
C LYS A 63 -19.14 -2.34 -10.84
N ASP A 64 -19.00 -2.83 -9.61
CA ASP A 64 -19.30 -2.07 -8.41
C ASP A 64 -18.34 -0.88 -8.20
N MET A 65 -17.03 -1.10 -8.41
CA MET A 65 -16.04 -0.03 -8.32
C MET A 65 -16.26 1.03 -9.41
N LEU A 66 -16.56 0.64 -10.66
CA LEU A 66 -16.88 1.59 -11.72
C LEU A 66 -18.08 2.47 -11.38
N ARG A 67 -19.15 1.88 -10.82
CA ARG A 67 -20.32 2.66 -10.35
C ARG A 67 -19.93 3.65 -9.23
N ARG A 68 -19.05 3.24 -8.33
CA ARG A 68 -18.58 4.08 -7.21
C ARG A 68 -17.68 5.24 -7.61
N MET A 69 -16.99 5.14 -8.76
CA MET A 69 -16.14 6.20 -9.30
C MET A 69 -16.94 7.42 -9.78
N GLY A 70 -18.26 7.29 -9.96
CA GLY A 70 -19.14 8.40 -10.31
C GLY A 70 -18.79 9.01 -11.68
N ARG A 71 -18.49 10.31 -11.72
CA ARG A 71 -18.18 11.07 -12.96
C ARG A 71 -16.75 10.86 -13.48
N ALA A 72 -15.92 10.06 -12.83
CA ALA A 72 -14.55 9.80 -13.29
C ALA A 72 -14.56 8.98 -14.58
N GLU A 73 -13.64 9.31 -15.48
CA GLU A 73 -13.44 8.63 -16.75
C GLU A 73 -12.46 7.48 -16.60
N PHE A 74 -12.87 6.23 -16.84
CA PHE A 74 -11.95 5.10 -16.79
C PHE A 74 -11.30 4.86 -18.14
N VAL A 75 -9.97 4.85 -18.15
CA VAL A 75 -9.14 4.54 -19.31
C VAL A 75 -8.33 3.28 -19.03
N ARG A 76 -8.59 2.22 -19.81
CA ARG A 76 -7.77 1.00 -19.74
C ARG A 76 -6.46 1.22 -20.45
N ALA A 77 -5.38 1.45 -19.70
CA ALA A 77 -4.04 1.64 -20.23
C ALA A 77 -2.98 1.06 -19.30
N ASP A 78 -1.96 0.46 -19.91
CA ASP A 78 -0.76 0.02 -19.20
C ASP A 78 0.24 1.17 -19.13
N ILE A 79 0.63 1.60 -17.92
CA ILE A 79 1.58 2.71 -17.72
C ILE A 79 2.98 2.41 -18.27
N ARG A 80 3.29 1.14 -18.54
CA ARG A 80 4.54 0.73 -19.22
C ARG A 80 4.52 1.04 -20.71
N ASN A 81 3.33 1.23 -21.28
CA ASN A 81 3.18 1.54 -22.70
C ASN A 81 3.30 3.06 -22.92
N PRO A 82 4.13 3.50 -23.86
CA PRO A 82 4.25 4.93 -24.21
C PRO A 82 2.93 5.61 -24.58
N LEU A 83 1.89 4.85 -24.92
CA LEU A 83 0.55 5.37 -25.20
C LEU A 83 -0.07 6.13 -24.01
N ILE A 84 0.38 5.88 -22.77
CA ILE A 84 -0.03 6.69 -21.61
C ILE A 84 0.25 8.18 -21.84
N GLY A 85 1.28 8.51 -22.63
CA GLY A 85 1.58 9.88 -23.03
C GLY A 85 0.52 10.54 -23.89
N LYS A 86 -0.25 9.74 -24.68
CA LYS A 86 -1.40 10.27 -25.44
C LYS A 86 -2.55 10.63 -24.50
N VAL A 87 -2.76 9.81 -23.44
CA VAL A 87 -3.81 10.08 -22.43
C VAL A 87 -3.47 11.35 -21.66
N VAL A 88 -2.22 11.49 -21.16
CA VAL A 88 -1.80 12.65 -20.39
C VAL A 88 -1.91 13.94 -21.19
N ARG A 89 -1.44 13.95 -22.44
CA ARG A 89 -1.47 15.15 -23.29
C ARG A 89 -2.88 15.43 -23.84
N GLY A 90 -3.60 14.41 -24.31
CA GLY A 90 -4.91 14.58 -24.91
C GLY A 90 -5.99 15.04 -23.93
N ALA A 91 -5.82 14.71 -22.65
CA ALA A 91 -6.70 15.17 -21.59
C ALA A 91 -6.19 16.42 -20.86
N GLU A 92 -5.05 16.98 -21.27
CA GLU A 92 -4.42 18.16 -20.63
C GLU A 92 -4.23 17.99 -19.11
N VAL A 93 -3.77 16.81 -18.69
CA VAL A 93 -3.57 16.48 -17.29
C VAL A 93 -2.59 17.45 -16.64
N ASP A 94 -2.99 18.06 -15.52
CA ASP A 94 -2.13 18.93 -14.71
C ASP A 94 -1.57 18.23 -13.46
N THR A 95 -2.28 17.24 -12.93
CA THR A 95 -1.91 16.52 -11.72
C THR A 95 -1.96 15.01 -11.93
N VAL A 96 -0.88 14.32 -11.58
CA VAL A 96 -0.78 12.86 -11.67
C VAL A 96 -0.61 12.27 -10.28
N VAL A 97 -1.47 11.32 -9.91
CA VAL A 97 -1.35 10.55 -8.67
C VAL A 97 -0.99 9.11 -9.02
N HIS A 98 0.24 8.72 -8.70
CA HIS A 98 0.69 7.33 -8.86
C HIS A 98 0.37 6.53 -7.60
N ALA A 99 -0.80 5.86 -7.59
CA ALA A 99 -1.27 5.04 -6.47
C ALA A 99 -1.03 3.53 -6.67
N SER A 100 -0.50 3.13 -7.83
CA SER A 100 -0.32 1.74 -8.24
C SER A 100 1.07 1.22 -7.87
N THR A 101 1.18 0.47 -6.78
CA THR A 101 2.36 -0.34 -6.49
C THR A 101 1.95 -1.72 -6.02
N LEU A 102 2.52 -2.76 -6.66
CA LEU A 102 2.31 -4.15 -6.29
C LEU A 102 3.18 -4.51 -5.10
N GLN A 103 2.58 -4.99 -4.03
CA GLN A 103 3.32 -5.50 -2.86
C GLN A 103 3.71 -6.98 -3.03
N ARG A 104 3.06 -7.69 -3.92
CA ARG A 104 3.29 -9.12 -4.24
C ARG A 104 3.23 -9.33 -5.74
N ALA A 105 3.96 -10.33 -6.20
CA ALA A 105 3.85 -10.77 -7.59
C ALA A 105 2.41 -11.23 -7.89
N PRO A 106 1.89 -10.98 -9.09
CA PRO A 106 0.64 -11.57 -9.54
C PRO A 106 0.65 -13.10 -9.41
N LYS A 107 -0.52 -13.73 -9.27
CA LYS A 107 -0.63 -15.20 -9.09
C LYS A 107 0.10 -16.00 -10.17
N SER A 108 0.11 -15.50 -11.40
CA SER A 108 0.79 -16.10 -12.57
C SER A 108 2.11 -15.42 -12.92
N GLY A 109 2.61 -14.48 -12.09
CA GLY A 109 3.73 -13.62 -12.40
C GLY A 109 4.95 -13.87 -11.52
N SER A 110 6.14 -13.64 -12.10
CA SER A 110 7.42 -13.70 -11.41
C SER A 110 7.73 -12.38 -10.64
N ARG A 111 8.79 -12.41 -9.83
CA ARG A 111 9.36 -11.20 -9.23
C ARG A 111 9.80 -10.18 -10.29
N ALA A 112 10.31 -10.64 -11.43
CA ALA A 112 10.66 -9.78 -12.56
C ALA A 112 9.42 -9.04 -13.09
N ALA A 113 8.31 -9.73 -13.33
CA ALA A 113 7.06 -9.12 -13.77
C ALA A 113 6.52 -8.08 -12.77
N MET A 114 6.67 -8.33 -11.47
CA MET A 114 6.32 -7.35 -10.43
C MET A 114 7.20 -6.11 -10.52
N LYS A 115 8.53 -6.27 -10.70
CA LYS A 115 9.47 -5.16 -10.86
C LYS A 115 9.17 -4.34 -12.11
N ASP A 116 8.86 -5.00 -13.23
CA ASP A 116 8.49 -4.33 -14.47
C ASP A 116 7.24 -3.46 -14.28
N MET A 117 6.22 -3.99 -13.63
CA MET A 117 5.02 -3.21 -13.34
C MET A 117 5.27 -2.05 -12.39
N ASN A 118 6.04 -2.26 -11.34
CA ASN A 118 6.32 -1.22 -10.34
C ASN A 118 7.31 -0.18 -10.87
N VAL A 119 8.50 -0.62 -11.26
CA VAL A 119 9.64 0.27 -11.51
C VAL A 119 9.60 0.81 -12.95
N ILE A 120 9.48 -0.07 -13.94
CA ILE A 120 9.48 0.36 -15.36
C ILE A 120 8.21 1.15 -15.64
N GLY A 121 7.03 0.71 -15.11
CA GLY A 121 5.78 1.45 -15.24
C GLY A 121 5.86 2.86 -14.64
N ALA A 122 6.39 3.00 -13.43
CA ALA A 122 6.55 4.31 -12.80
C ALA A 122 7.57 5.19 -13.56
N MET A 123 8.71 4.63 -13.97
CA MET A 123 9.72 5.33 -14.75
C MET A 123 9.12 5.88 -16.06
N GLN A 124 8.35 5.07 -16.78
CA GLN A 124 7.69 5.47 -18.01
C GLN A 124 6.65 6.58 -17.77
N LEU A 125 5.84 6.45 -16.73
CA LEU A 125 4.86 7.47 -16.35
C LEU A 125 5.56 8.80 -16.03
N PHE A 126 6.63 8.78 -15.24
CA PHE A 126 7.37 10.00 -14.87
C PHE A 126 8.09 10.63 -16.08
N ALA A 127 8.59 9.82 -17.02
CA ALA A 127 9.14 10.33 -18.28
C ALA A 127 8.07 11.03 -19.14
N VAL A 128 6.83 10.53 -19.13
CA VAL A 128 5.69 11.21 -19.77
C VAL A 128 5.37 12.53 -19.07
N CYS A 129 5.28 12.53 -17.72
CA CYS A 129 5.06 13.75 -16.93
C CYS A 129 6.16 14.81 -17.20
N GLN A 130 7.42 14.38 -17.30
CA GLN A 130 8.54 15.26 -17.58
C GLN A 130 8.40 15.97 -18.94
N LYS A 131 7.83 15.30 -19.93
CA LYS A 131 7.65 15.82 -21.31
C LYS A 131 6.31 16.57 -21.52
N ALA A 132 5.35 16.42 -20.61
CA ALA A 132 4.04 17.05 -20.74
C ALA A 132 4.08 18.49 -20.21
N PRO A 133 3.74 19.50 -21.04
CA PRO A 133 3.80 20.90 -20.64
C PRO A 133 2.69 21.29 -19.67
N THR A 134 1.60 20.51 -19.60
CA THR A 134 0.45 20.76 -18.74
C THR A 134 0.67 20.27 -17.30
N VAL A 135 1.53 19.24 -17.10
CA VAL A 135 1.74 18.66 -15.77
C VAL A 135 2.48 19.63 -14.86
N ARG A 136 1.87 19.93 -13.73
CA ARG A 136 2.37 20.81 -12.66
C ARG A 136 2.62 20.07 -11.35
N LYS A 137 2.04 18.87 -11.19
CA LYS A 137 2.12 18.12 -9.93
C LYS A 137 2.15 16.63 -10.15
N VAL A 138 2.99 15.95 -9.36
CA VAL A 138 3.02 14.49 -9.28
C VAL A 138 3.04 14.05 -7.83
N VAL A 139 2.05 13.24 -7.43
CA VAL A 139 1.95 12.64 -6.09
C VAL A 139 2.23 11.14 -6.21
N LEU A 140 3.17 10.66 -5.41
CA LEU A 140 3.52 9.24 -5.33
C LEU A 140 3.04 8.65 -3.99
N ARG A 141 2.23 7.61 -4.07
CA ARG A 141 1.97 6.74 -2.93
C ARG A 141 3.14 5.79 -2.75
N SER A 142 3.98 6.07 -1.78
CA SER A 142 5.07 5.20 -1.30
C SER A 142 4.65 4.48 0.01
N ALA A 143 5.57 3.81 0.66
CA ALA A 143 5.29 3.10 1.91
C ALA A 143 6.50 3.14 2.85
N SER A 144 6.25 3.04 4.16
CA SER A 144 7.29 3.01 5.21
C SER A 144 8.27 1.84 5.10
N VAL A 145 7.95 0.82 4.31
CA VAL A 145 8.84 -0.32 4.03
C VAL A 145 10.19 0.09 3.44
N VAL A 146 10.29 1.30 2.87
CA VAL A 146 11.56 1.86 2.35
C VAL A 146 12.62 2.02 3.43
N TYR A 147 12.23 2.13 4.70
CA TYR A 147 13.15 2.21 5.84
C TYR A 147 13.75 0.86 6.24
N GLY A 148 13.15 -0.25 5.78
CA GLY A 148 13.45 -1.58 6.27
C GLY A 148 12.98 -1.78 7.70
N CYS A 149 13.41 -2.88 8.33
CA CYS A 149 13.15 -3.17 9.74
C CYS A 149 14.32 -3.96 10.31
N SER A 150 14.94 -3.48 11.39
CA SER A 150 16.05 -4.16 12.05
C SER A 150 16.11 -3.84 13.55
N ALA A 151 16.86 -4.65 14.31
CA ALA A 151 17.05 -4.44 15.75
C ALA A 151 17.83 -3.15 16.08
N LYS A 152 18.54 -2.58 15.10
CA LYS A 152 19.38 -1.38 15.26
C LYS A 152 18.70 -0.10 14.78
N ASP A 153 17.44 -0.19 14.37
CA ASP A 153 16.71 0.96 13.85
C ASP A 153 16.35 1.95 14.96
N PRO A 154 16.18 3.24 14.60
CA PRO A 154 15.72 4.25 15.54
C PRO A 154 14.30 3.94 16.04
N VAL A 155 13.90 4.58 17.11
CA VAL A 155 12.51 4.48 17.62
C VAL A 155 11.52 4.98 16.58
N LYS A 156 11.88 6.06 15.86
CA LYS A 156 11.11 6.65 14.77
C LYS A 156 12.05 7.03 13.63
N PHE A 157 11.60 6.82 12.40
CA PHE A 157 12.28 7.30 11.21
C PHE A 157 11.74 8.67 10.81
N THR A 158 12.64 9.63 10.57
CA THR A 158 12.32 10.87 9.86
C THR A 158 12.47 10.66 8.34
N GLU A 159 11.95 11.59 7.54
CA GLU A 159 11.95 11.48 6.09
C GLU A 159 13.35 11.55 5.46
N GLU A 160 14.31 12.19 6.14
CA GLU A 160 15.71 12.30 5.74
C GLU A 160 16.50 11.01 5.96
N MET A 161 16.00 10.14 6.85
CA MET A 161 16.67 8.90 7.18
C MET A 161 16.53 7.89 6.04
N SER A 162 17.60 7.13 5.84
CA SER A 162 17.62 5.98 4.95
C SER A 162 17.63 4.68 5.75
N ALA A 163 17.24 3.58 5.10
CA ALA A 163 17.39 2.25 5.68
C ALA A 163 18.85 2.00 6.08
N ARG A 164 19.10 1.63 7.34
CA ARG A 164 20.47 1.27 7.81
C ARG A 164 21.00 0.04 7.10
N ARG A 165 20.12 -0.87 6.74
CA ARG A 165 20.43 -2.04 5.92
C ARG A 165 19.57 -1.97 4.66
N ARG A 166 20.23 -2.06 3.50
CA ARG A 166 19.50 -2.09 2.23
C ARG A 166 18.43 -3.19 2.28
N PRO A 167 17.17 -2.88 1.98
CA PRO A 167 16.11 -3.88 1.98
C PRO A 167 16.49 -5.08 1.12
N PRO A 168 16.23 -6.31 1.57
CA PRO A 168 16.71 -7.54 0.92
C PRO A 168 16.18 -7.73 -0.50
N GLY A 169 15.14 -7.04 -0.87
CA GLY A 169 14.56 -7.10 -2.21
C GLY A 169 13.10 -6.70 -2.23
N GLY A 170 12.39 -7.19 -3.22
CA GLY A 170 10.95 -7.07 -3.29
C GLY A 170 10.41 -5.67 -3.37
N TYR A 171 9.30 -5.44 -2.69
CA TYR A 171 8.53 -4.21 -2.73
C TYR A 171 9.28 -2.99 -2.18
N ALA A 172 10.06 -3.16 -1.12
CA ALA A 172 10.82 -2.06 -0.52
C ALA A 172 11.86 -1.49 -1.47
N ARG A 173 12.58 -2.38 -2.18
CA ARG A 173 13.58 -1.95 -3.18
C ARG A 173 12.92 -1.26 -4.37
N ASP A 174 11.81 -1.80 -4.87
CA ASP A 174 11.04 -1.17 -5.95
C ASP A 174 10.58 0.23 -5.55
N SER A 175 10.05 0.39 -4.33
CA SER A 175 9.60 1.68 -3.80
C SER A 175 10.73 2.71 -3.74
N LEU A 176 11.93 2.30 -3.28
CA LEU A 176 13.12 3.19 -3.27
C LEU A 176 13.55 3.60 -4.69
N GLU A 177 13.53 2.67 -5.65
CA GLU A 177 13.85 2.97 -7.05
C GLU A 177 12.83 3.96 -7.63
N ILE A 178 11.55 3.77 -7.39
CA ILE A 178 10.45 4.66 -7.85
C ILE A 178 10.61 6.06 -7.24
N GLU A 179 10.85 6.16 -5.92
CA GLU A 179 11.10 7.45 -5.28
C GLU A 179 12.33 8.15 -5.88
N GLY A 180 13.39 7.39 -6.19
CA GLY A 180 14.60 7.90 -6.84
C GLY A 180 14.32 8.49 -8.22
N TYR A 181 13.55 7.81 -9.06
CA TYR A 181 13.14 8.30 -10.37
C TYR A 181 12.29 9.57 -10.28
N LEU A 182 11.34 9.62 -9.33
CA LEU A 182 10.48 10.78 -9.14
C LEU A 182 11.27 12.00 -8.64
N ARG A 183 12.18 11.83 -7.67
CA ARG A 183 13.08 12.91 -7.24
C ARG A 183 14.00 13.37 -8.38
N GLY A 184 14.49 12.44 -9.21
CA GLY A 184 15.27 12.76 -10.40
C GLY A 184 14.48 13.59 -11.42
N MET A 185 13.20 13.28 -11.63
CA MET A 185 12.31 14.07 -12.46
C MET A 185 12.11 15.49 -11.88
N GLY A 186 11.80 15.62 -10.58
CA GLY A 186 11.61 16.91 -9.92
C GLY A 186 12.84 17.83 -10.02
N ARG A 187 14.05 17.26 -9.93
CA ARG A 187 15.28 18.06 -10.16
C ARG A 187 15.41 18.59 -11.58
N ARG A 188 14.94 17.84 -12.59
CA ARG A 188 14.98 18.28 -14.02
C ARG A 188 13.82 19.19 -14.39
N ARG A 189 12.72 19.12 -13.67
CA ARG A 189 11.51 19.93 -13.85
C ARG A 189 11.12 20.56 -12.51
N PRO A 190 11.84 21.60 -12.07
CA PRO A 190 11.57 22.27 -10.78
C PRO A 190 10.21 23.01 -10.75
N ASP A 191 9.61 23.21 -11.90
CA ASP A 191 8.26 23.73 -12.06
C ASP A 191 7.17 22.71 -11.72
N ILE A 192 7.51 21.41 -11.59
CA ILE A 192 6.59 20.36 -11.18
C ILE A 192 6.71 20.10 -9.67
N SER A 193 5.63 20.33 -8.94
CA SER A 193 5.54 19.96 -7.53
C SER A 193 5.55 18.44 -7.37
N VAL A 194 6.44 17.92 -6.54
CA VAL A 194 6.59 16.48 -6.29
C VAL A 194 6.26 16.16 -4.84
N GLY A 195 5.21 15.38 -4.62
CA GLY A 195 4.81 14.86 -3.30
C GLY A 195 5.06 13.35 -3.19
N ILE A 196 5.77 12.91 -2.16
CA ILE A 196 6.00 11.49 -1.86
C ILE A 196 5.41 11.15 -0.50
N LEU A 197 4.38 10.32 -0.44
CA LEU A 197 3.74 9.91 0.79
C LEU A 197 4.18 8.49 1.18
N ARG A 198 4.98 8.37 2.23
CA ARG A 198 5.42 7.09 2.82
C ARG A 198 4.38 6.64 3.85
N LEU A 199 3.40 5.87 3.38
CA LEU A 199 2.31 5.41 4.23
C LEU A 199 2.78 4.32 5.19
N ALA A 200 2.40 4.40 6.46
CA ALA A 200 2.47 3.29 7.40
C ALA A 200 1.60 2.11 6.92
N PRO A 201 1.79 0.89 7.44
CA PRO A 201 0.94 -0.24 7.10
C PRO A 201 -0.53 0.07 7.34
N LEU A 202 -1.32 -0.19 6.30
CA LEU A 202 -2.73 0.14 6.29
C LEU A 202 -3.54 -0.91 7.02
N ILE A 203 -4.60 -0.46 7.70
CA ILE A 203 -5.59 -1.31 8.34
C ILE A 203 -6.98 -0.67 8.20
N GLY A 204 -8.02 -1.48 8.15
CA GLY A 204 -9.41 -1.02 8.09
C GLY A 204 -10.39 -2.11 7.70
N PRO A 205 -11.68 -1.90 7.91
CA PRO A 205 -12.74 -2.93 7.76
C PRO A 205 -12.83 -3.53 6.35
N GLN A 206 -12.52 -2.74 5.33
CA GLN A 206 -12.68 -3.13 3.93
C GLN A 206 -11.37 -3.59 3.29
N LEU A 207 -10.25 -3.49 4.00
CA LEU A 207 -8.92 -3.78 3.48
C LEU A 207 -8.29 -4.95 4.23
N THR A 208 -8.17 -6.08 3.55
CA THR A 208 -7.34 -7.21 4.04
C THR A 208 -5.87 -6.94 3.72
N ALA A 209 -5.26 -6.01 4.47
CA ALA A 209 -3.84 -5.70 4.35
C ALA A 209 -2.99 -6.72 5.13
N THR A 210 -1.68 -6.69 4.90
CA THR A 210 -0.71 -7.66 5.45
C THR A 210 -0.80 -7.83 6.96
N VAL A 211 -0.85 -6.71 7.71
CA VAL A 211 -0.94 -6.75 9.19
C VAL A 211 -2.29 -7.28 9.64
N GLY A 212 -3.39 -6.78 9.05
CA GLY A 212 -4.73 -7.25 9.36
C GLY A 212 -4.89 -8.75 9.10
N HIS A 213 -4.35 -9.25 7.97
CA HIS A 213 -4.36 -10.68 7.68
C HIS A 213 -3.58 -11.49 8.72
N TYR A 214 -2.39 -11.00 9.13
CA TYR A 214 -1.55 -11.67 10.12
C TYR A 214 -2.23 -11.78 11.48
N VAL A 215 -2.73 -10.68 12.03
CA VAL A 215 -3.39 -10.67 13.34
C VAL A 215 -4.80 -11.30 13.33
N SER A 216 -5.34 -11.63 12.15
CA SER A 216 -6.63 -12.34 12.02
C SER A 216 -6.51 -13.85 12.05
N ALA A 217 -5.32 -14.41 11.91
CA ALA A 217 -5.09 -15.85 11.96
C ALA A 217 -5.55 -16.40 13.33
N PRO A 218 -6.16 -17.60 13.39
CA PRO A 218 -6.59 -18.20 14.66
C PRO A 218 -5.44 -18.34 15.67
N VAL A 219 -4.29 -18.77 15.16
CA VAL A 219 -3.02 -18.87 15.88
C VAL A 219 -2.01 -17.98 15.20
N VAL A 220 -1.41 -17.05 15.96
CA VAL A 220 -0.44 -16.09 15.44
C VAL A 220 0.94 -16.44 16.00
N PRO A 221 1.86 -16.94 15.16
CA PRO A 221 3.22 -17.19 15.59
C PRO A 221 3.94 -15.88 15.86
N THR A 222 4.74 -15.83 16.93
CA THR A 222 5.59 -14.68 17.28
C THR A 222 6.99 -15.16 17.60
N ILE A 223 7.98 -14.25 17.58
CA ILE A 223 9.36 -14.61 17.86
C ILE A 223 9.66 -14.39 19.33
N VAL A 224 10.19 -15.41 20.01
CA VAL A 224 10.60 -15.33 21.40
C VAL A 224 11.59 -14.18 21.61
N GLY A 225 11.36 -13.38 22.66
CA GLY A 225 12.19 -12.23 23.01
C GLY A 225 12.03 -11.01 22.09
N ARG A 226 11.00 -11.01 21.21
CA ARG A 226 10.69 -9.88 20.33
C ARG A 226 9.19 -9.57 20.37
N ASP A 227 8.90 -8.28 20.47
CA ASP A 227 7.53 -7.77 20.38
C ASP A 227 7.56 -6.55 19.46
N ALA A 228 7.05 -6.71 18.24
CA ALA A 228 7.15 -5.70 17.21
C ALA A 228 6.28 -4.47 17.52
N ARG A 229 6.84 -3.28 17.29
CA ARG A 229 6.12 -2.01 17.43
C ARG A 229 5.35 -1.70 16.14
N LEU A 230 4.03 -1.78 16.20
CA LEU A 230 3.16 -1.50 15.07
C LEU A 230 2.67 -0.06 15.17
N GLN A 231 3.02 0.75 14.20
CA GLN A 231 2.36 2.02 13.91
C GLN A 231 1.57 1.82 12.63
N LEU A 232 0.26 2.02 12.71
CA LEU A 232 -0.68 1.71 11.65
C LEU A 232 -1.30 3.01 11.10
N LEU A 233 -1.95 2.90 9.96
CA LEU A 233 -2.72 3.99 9.37
C LEU A 233 -4.08 3.45 8.94
N HIS A 234 -5.15 4.09 9.41
CA HIS A 234 -6.50 3.74 8.97
C HIS A 234 -6.65 4.03 7.48
N VAL A 235 -7.35 3.17 6.76
CA VAL A 235 -7.52 3.29 5.31
C VAL A 235 -8.20 4.61 4.90
N GLU A 236 -9.14 5.10 5.69
CA GLU A 236 -9.80 6.38 5.44
C GLU A 236 -8.83 7.57 5.59
N ASP A 237 -7.90 7.50 6.57
CA ASP A 237 -6.87 8.53 6.73
C ASP A 237 -5.83 8.47 5.61
N ALA A 238 -5.51 7.27 5.11
CA ALA A 238 -4.64 7.12 3.94
C ALA A 238 -5.24 7.78 2.69
N LEU A 239 -6.55 7.58 2.48
CA LEU A 239 -7.28 8.22 1.39
C LEU A 239 -7.34 9.74 1.57
N ALA A 240 -7.62 10.21 2.78
CA ALA A 240 -7.65 11.63 3.09
C ALA A 240 -6.27 12.30 2.91
N ALA A 241 -5.18 11.62 3.29
CA ALA A 241 -3.82 12.12 3.08
C ALA A 241 -3.47 12.23 1.59
N LEU A 242 -3.83 11.21 0.78
CA LEU A 242 -3.62 11.23 -0.67
C LEU A 242 -4.46 12.33 -1.34
N GLU A 243 -5.70 12.51 -0.93
CA GLU A 243 -6.57 13.59 -1.39
C GLU A 243 -5.99 14.95 -1.02
N CYS A 244 -5.62 15.17 0.25
CA CYS A 244 -4.96 16.39 0.71
C CYS A 244 -3.71 16.69 -0.12
N ALA A 245 -2.81 15.71 -0.31
CA ALA A 245 -1.62 15.88 -1.14
C ALA A 245 -1.95 16.18 -2.60
N THR A 246 -3.09 15.74 -3.11
CA THR A 246 -3.50 15.99 -4.50
C THR A 246 -3.99 17.42 -4.67
N VAL A 247 -4.82 17.92 -3.75
CA VAL A 247 -5.49 19.23 -3.89
C VAL A 247 -4.69 20.42 -3.31
N SER A 248 -3.76 20.17 -2.38
CA SER A 248 -2.94 21.22 -1.76
C SER A 248 -1.58 21.39 -2.46
N SER A 249 -0.86 22.46 -2.17
CA SER A 249 0.48 22.76 -2.73
C SER A 249 1.62 21.95 -2.10
N VAL A 250 1.34 20.76 -1.58
CA VAL A 250 2.31 19.90 -0.88
C VAL A 250 3.42 19.44 -1.82
N ALA A 251 4.67 19.73 -1.45
CA ALA A 251 5.88 19.27 -2.13
C ALA A 251 6.86 18.71 -1.11
N GLY A 252 7.50 17.59 -1.42
CA GLY A 252 8.45 16.93 -0.53
C GLY A 252 8.09 15.49 -0.21
N THR A 253 8.81 14.91 0.76
CA THR A 253 8.56 13.55 1.26
C THR A 253 7.93 13.65 2.65
N TYR A 254 6.89 12.87 2.90
CA TYR A 254 6.13 12.89 4.16
C TYR A 254 5.86 11.47 4.65
N ASN A 255 6.12 11.25 5.93
CA ASN A 255 5.69 10.06 6.63
C ASN A 255 4.23 10.21 7.06
N ILE A 256 3.38 9.29 6.63
CA ILE A 256 1.95 9.31 6.94
C ILE A 256 1.62 8.12 7.82
N ALA A 257 1.34 8.39 9.09
CA ALA A 257 1.00 7.37 10.09
C ALA A 257 0.07 7.94 11.15
N ALA A 258 -0.75 7.08 11.74
CA ALA A 258 -1.58 7.45 12.87
C ALA A 258 -0.76 7.65 14.15
N ASP A 259 -1.35 8.35 15.13
CA ASP A 259 -0.76 8.51 16.44
C ASP A 259 -0.76 7.20 17.22
N GLY A 260 0.26 7.08 18.08
CA GLY A 260 0.43 5.95 18.96
C GLY A 260 1.07 4.73 18.27
N VAL A 261 1.46 3.79 19.10
CA VAL A 261 2.09 2.52 18.71
C VAL A 261 1.42 1.41 19.52
N VAL A 262 1.18 0.28 18.89
CA VAL A 262 0.65 -0.94 19.51
C VAL A 262 1.69 -2.04 19.39
N MET A 263 1.97 -2.74 20.49
CA MET A 263 2.85 -3.92 20.42
C MET A 263 2.12 -5.08 19.72
N MET A 264 2.85 -5.90 18.99
CA MET A 264 2.27 -7.07 18.30
C MET A 264 1.48 -7.96 19.24
N SER A 265 2.00 -8.21 20.46
CA SER A 265 1.30 -8.99 21.48
C SER A 265 -0.03 -8.36 21.91
N GLN A 266 -0.08 -7.03 22.01
CA GLN A 266 -1.31 -6.30 22.33
C GLN A 266 -2.31 -6.40 21.17
N ALA A 267 -1.84 -6.26 19.93
CA ALA A 267 -2.68 -6.38 18.73
C ALA A 267 -3.32 -7.78 18.62
N ILE A 268 -2.53 -8.84 18.89
CA ILE A 268 -3.00 -10.23 18.88
C ILE A 268 -4.06 -10.46 19.96
N ARG A 269 -3.80 -10.02 21.22
CA ARG A 269 -4.78 -10.12 22.30
C ARG A 269 -6.06 -9.35 22.00
N ARG A 270 -5.94 -8.13 21.45
CA ARG A 270 -7.08 -7.30 21.07
C ARG A 270 -7.94 -7.96 19.99
N ALA A 271 -7.30 -8.66 19.05
CA ALA A 271 -7.98 -9.44 18.03
C ALA A 271 -8.59 -10.76 18.55
N GLY A 272 -8.40 -11.09 19.84
CA GLY A 272 -8.91 -12.34 20.44
C GLY A 272 -8.22 -13.57 19.83
N ARG A 273 -6.89 -13.50 19.58
CA ARG A 273 -6.13 -14.57 18.95
C ARG A 273 -5.14 -15.21 19.90
N ILE A 274 -4.80 -16.48 19.60
CA ILE A 274 -3.81 -17.24 20.34
C ILE A 274 -2.42 -16.86 19.83
N GLN A 275 -1.58 -16.33 20.73
CA GLN A 275 -0.19 -16.05 20.43
C GLN A 275 0.66 -17.28 20.73
N VAL A 276 1.51 -17.72 19.78
CA VAL A 276 2.45 -18.82 19.97
C VAL A 276 3.88 -18.32 19.77
N PRO A 277 4.61 -18.02 20.85
CA PRO A 277 6.02 -17.64 20.78
C PRO A 277 6.87 -18.83 20.34
N MET A 278 7.78 -18.62 19.37
CA MET A 278 8.68 -19.65 18.88
C MET A 278 10.07 -19.10 18.54
N PRO A 279 11.12 -19.94 18.60
CA PRO A 279 12.47 -19.56 18.14
C PRO A 279 12.47 -19.12 16.68
N LEU A 280 13.37 -18.19 16.32
CA LEU A 280 13.47 -17.64 14.96
C LEU A 280 13.63 -18.72 13.87
N ALA A 281 14.45 -19.75 14.15
CA ALA A 281 14.64 -20.85 13.21
C ALA A 281 13.32 -21.57 12.90
N LEU A 282 12.55 -21.87 13.96
CA LEU A 282 11.25 -22.52 13.85
C LEU A 282 10.20 -21.60 13.21
N PHE A 283 10.26 -20.28 13.50
CA PHE A 283 9.36 -19.29 12.89
C PHE A 283 9.47 -19.30 11.37
N ARG A 284 10.66 -19.47 10.79
CA ARG A 284 10.87 -19.53 9.34
C ARG A 284 10.44 -20.86 8.71
N SER A 285 10.63 -21.98 9.40
CA SER A 285 10.35 -23.33 8.87
C SER A 285 8.95 -23.84 9.21
N ALA A 286 8.54 -23.74 10.46
CA ALA A 286 7.28 -24.31 10.94
C ALA A 286 6.12 -23.32 10.98
N GLY A 287 6.40 -22.02 10.85
CA GLY A 287 5.34 -21.01 10.73
C GLY A 287 4.38 -21.29 9.56
N SER A 288 4.87 -21.97 8.52
CA SER A 288 4.03 -22.41 7.41
C SER A 288 3.12 -23.61 7.75
N ALA A 289 3.50 -24.45 8.70
CA ALA A 289 2.71 -25.60 9.12
C ALA A 289 1.61 -25.22 10.12
N LEU A 290 1.92 -24.32 11.08
CA LEU A 290 0.99 -23.88 12.13
C LEU A 290 -0.10 -22.92 11.61
N VAL A 291 0.22 -22.11 10.61
CA VAL A 291 -0.71 -21.11 10.02
C VAL A 291 -1.26 -21.61 8.68
N GLY A 292 -0.99 -22.87 8.34
CA GLY A 292 -1.31 -23.46 7.04
C GLY A 292 -0.50 -22.82 5.91
N SER A 293 -0.97 -22.93 4.68
CA SER A 293 -0.34 -22.29 3.51
C SER A 293 -0.22 -20.76 3.62
N SER A 294 -0.85 -20.15 4.64
CA SER A 294 -0.91 -18.70 4.83
C SER A 294 0.45 -18.07 5.16
N MET A 295 1.38 -18.78 5.82
CA MET A 295 2.71 -18.24 6.17
C MET A 295 3.63 -18.09 4.96
N ARG A 296 3.46 -18.93 3.93
CA ARG A 296 4.15 -18.78 2.64
C ARG A 296 3.71 -17.53 1.86
N LEU A 297 2.67 -16.86 2.35
CA LEU A 297 2.16 -15.64 1.74
C LEU A 297 2.95 -14.39 2.17
N TYR A 298 3.84 -14.47 3.16
CA TYR A 298 4.61 -13.30 3.63
C TYR A 298 6.01 -13.28 3.02
N THR A 299 6.44 -12.09 2.60
CA THR A 299 7.81 -11.86 2.13
C THR A 299 8.75 -11.72 3.31
N ASP A 300 10.08 -11.88 3.09
CA ASP A 300 11.10 -11.67 4.14
C ASP A 300 10.99 -10.27 4.75
N GLU A 301 10.67 -9.24 3.96
CA GLU A 301 10.44 -7.88 4.43
C GLU A 301 9.27 -7.78 5.42
N GLN A 302 8.18 -8.50 5.13
CA GLN A 302 7.01 -8.54 6.00
C GLN A 302 7.30 -9.30 7.28
N LEU A 303 8.08 -10.38 7.21
CA LEU A 303 8.50 -11.14 8.39
C LEU A 303 9.42 -10.31 9.29
N GLU A 304 10.35 -9.53 8.74
CA GLU A 304 11.18 -8.61 9.52
C GLU A 304 10.32 -7.48 10.13
N TYR A 305 9.30 -7.00 9.43
CA TYR A 305 8.33 -6.06 10.02
C TYR A 305 7.57 -6.66 11.20
N PHE A 306 7.12 -7.92 11.13
CA PHE A 306 6.46 -8.61 12.25
C PHE A 306 7.41 -8.91 13.41
N ARG A 307 8.71 -8.85 13.16
CA ARG A 307 9.75 -9.07 14.17
C ARG A 307 10.14 -7.81 14.92
N PHE A 308 10.24 -6.68 14.23
CA PHE A 308 10.80 -5.45 14.78
C PHE A 308 9.80 -4.29 14.77
N GLY A 309 8.90 -4.26 13.78
CA GLY A 309 8.05 -3.11 13.54
C GLY A 309 8.81 -1.93 12.93
N CYS A 310 8.11 -0.82 12.76
CA CYS A 310 8.69 0.43 12.26
C CYS A 310 7.87 1.60 12.82
N GLY A 311 8.54 2.54 13.48
CA GLY A 311 7.96 3.80 13.92
C GLY A 311 8.32 4.92 12.95
N LEU A 312 7.40 5.85 12.72
CA LEU A 312 7.57 7.00 11.84
C LEU A 312 7.45 8.30 12.64
N ASP A 313 8.33 9.24 12.39
CA ASP A 313 8.12 10.63 12.78
C ASP A 313 7.14 11.26 11.82
N THR A 314 6.09 11.89 12.34
CA THR A 314 5.00 12.51 11.56
C THR A 314 4.95 14.01 11.72
N THR A 315 6.03 14.61 12.20
CA THR A 315 6.09 16.07 12.46
C THR A 315 5.85 16.84 11.17
N ARG A 316 6.54 16.50 10.09
CA ARG A 316 6.39 17.17 8.78
C ARG A 316 4.99 17.02 8.19
N MET A 317 4.35 15.85 8.37
CA MET A 317 2.96 15.64 7.98
C MET A 317 2.04 16.69 8.59
N ARG A 318 2.26 17.06 9.86
CA ARG A 318 1.43 18.05 10.58
C ARG A 318 1.81 19.47 10.27
N THR A 319 3.11 19.79 10.32
CA THR A 319 3.60 21.19 10.24
C THR A 319 3.68 21.72 8.82
N GLU A 320 4.08 20.88 7.85
CA GLU A 320 4.27 21.31 6.47
C GLU A 320 3.09 20.92 5.57
N MET A 321 2.58 19.68 5.71
CA MET A 321 1.45 19.21 4.91
C MET A 321 0.09 19.67 5.48
N GLY A 322 0.02 20.07 6.77
CA GLY A 322 -1.21 20.45 7.45
C GLY A 322 -2.21 19.30 7.63
N PHE A 323 -1.73 18.05 7.58
CA PHE A 323 -2.58 16.87 7.69
C PHE A 323 -2.45 16.20 9.06
N SER A 324 -3.57 15.77 9.63
CA SER A 324 -3.63 14.99 10.86
C SER A 324 -4.61 13.83 10.68
N PRO A 325 -4.20 12.58 10.93
CA PRO A 325 -5.09 11.44 10.92
C PRO A 325 -6.20 11.58 11.95
N ARG A 326 -7.39 11.08 11.64
CA ARG A 326 -8.55 11.05 12.55
C ARG A 326 -8.48 9.91 13.55
N TRP A 327 -7.84 8.80 13.15
CA TRP A 327 -7.75 7.58 13.93
C TRP A 327 -6.35 7.48 14.56
N THR A 328 -6.29 7.06 15.81
CA THR A 328 -5.05 6.56 16.40
C THR A 328 -4.78 5.14 15.91
N THR A 329 -3.53 4.67 16.05
CA THR A 329 -3.15 3.27 15.73
C THR A 329 -4.06 2.26 16.43
N MET A 330 -4.39 2.51 17.72
CA MET A 330 -5.27 1.62 18.50
C MET A 330 -6.71 1.65 17.97
N GLN A 331 -7.26 2.83 17.71
CA GLN A 331 -8.62 2.96 17.17
C GLN A 331 -8.75 2.31 15.79
N ALA A 332 -7.76 2.47 14.92
CA ALA A 332 -7.73 1.82 13.60
C ALA A 332 -7.70 0.29 13.71
N LEU A 333 -6.94 -0.25 14.68
CA LEU A 333 -6.93 -1.68 14.99
C LEU A 333 -8.29 -2.15 15.51
N ASP A 334 -8.90 -1.40 16.44
CA ASP A 334 -10.19 -1.75 17.03
C ASP A 334 -11.31 -1.78 16.00
N ASP A 335 -11.33 -0.82 15.08
CA ASP A 335 -12.31 -0.78 14.00
C ASP A 335 -12.18 -2.00 13.07
N PHE A 336 -10.95 -2.36 12.72
CA PHE A 336 -10.65 -3.57 11.96
C PHE A 336 -11.11 -4.84 12.69
N VAL A 337 -10.81 -4.95 14.00
CA VAL A 337 -11.16 -6.13 14.81
C VAL A 337 -12.70 -6.28 14.89
N ARG A 338 -13.41 -5.19 15.18
CA ARG A 338 -14.89 -5.20 15.20
C ARG A 338 -15.49 -5.68 13.88
N ALA A 339 -15.03 -5.13 12.77
CA ALA A 339 -15.53 -5.52 11.45
C ALA A 339 -15.23 -7.00 11.11
N THR A 340 -14.08 -7.51 11.56
CA THR A 340 -13.69 -8.90 11.33
C THR A 340 -14.49 -9.87 12.19
N GLN A 341 -14.81 -9.51 13.44
CA GLN A 341 -15.65 -10.29 14.33
C GLN A 341 -17.09 -10.36 13.80
N THR A 342 -17.67 -9.25 13.37
CA THR A 342 -19.02 -9.21 12.80
C THR A 342 -19.15 -10.11 11.56
N ARG A 343 -18.14 -10.13 10.68
CA ARG A 343 -18.13 -11.02 9.51
C ARG A 343 -18.06 -12.50 9.87
N ARG A 344 -17.50 -12.87 11.03
CA ARG A 344 -17.42 -14.25 11.52
C ARG A 344 -18.73 -14.77 12.09
N ILE A 345 -19.51 -13.91 12.75
CA ILE A 345 -20.84 -14.27 13.28
C ILE A 345 -21.78 -14.63 12.14
N ILE A 346 -21.60 -14.03 10.95
CA ILE A 346 -22.43 -14.28 9.76
C ILE A 346 -21.99 -15.52 8.96
N GLY A 347 -20.75 -16.05 9.20
CA GLY A 347 -20.22 -17.21 8.48
C GLY A 347 -19.65 -18.27 9.40
N SER A 348 -20.43 -19.29 9.73
CA SER A 348 -20.10 -20.38 10.68
C SER A 348 -19.02 -21.36 10.22
N SER A 349 -18.46 -21.23 9.01
CA SER A 349 -17.49 -22.16 8.42
C SER A 349 -16.07 -22.12 9.02
N TRP A 350 -15.81 -21.34 10.05
CA TRP A 350 -14.48 -21.26 10.66
C TRP A 350 -14.28 -22.22 11.85
N ILE A 351 -15.37 -22.64 12.51
CA ILE A 351 -15.33 -23.62 13.59
C ILE A 351 -14.81 -24.95 13.01
N ASP A 352 -15.32 -25.35 11.86
CA ASP A 352 -14.92 -26.56 11.14
C ASP A 352 -13.43 -26.51 10.72
N ARG A 353 -12.91 -25.33 10.36
CA ARG A 353 -11.49 -25.16 10.02
C ARG A 353 -10.56 -25.13 11.23
N ALA A 354 -11.01 -24.60 12.36
CA ALA A 354 -10.24 -24.62 13.61
C ALA A 354 -10.17 -26.03 14.20
N GLU A 355 -11.25 -26.80 14.15
CA GLU A 355 -11.29 -28.21 14.53
C GLU A 355 -10.39 -29.07 13.63
N GLN A 356 -10.44 -28.88 12.30
CA GLN A 356 -9.55 -29.58 11.38
C GLN A 356 -8.07 -29.22 11.62
N THR A 357 -7.77 -27.98 11.98
CA THR A 357 -6.39 -27.54 12.28
C THR A 357 -5.91 -28.11 13.62
N LEU A 358 -6.76 -28.14 14.65
CA LEU A 358 -6.44 -28.74 15.94
C LEU A 358 -6.31 -30.27 15.83
N THR A 359 -7.17 -30.92 15.07
CA THR A 359 -7.10 -32.37 14.82
C THR A 359 -5.82 -32.75 14.04
N ALA A 360 -5.40 -31.93 13.10
CA ALA A 360 -4.13 -32.13 12.38
C ALA A 360 -2.89 -31.92 13.25
N ILE A 361 -2.96 -31.03 14.27
CA ILE A 361 -1.87 -30.79 15.23
C ILE A 361 -1.80 -31.91 16.28
N VAL A 362 -2.96 -32.39 16.77
CA VAL A 362 -3.05 -33.43 17.81
C VAL A 362 -2.95 -34.84 17.21
N GLY A 363 -3.40 -35.04 15.95
CA GLY A 363 -3.38 -36.34 15.27
C GLY A 363 -2.07 -36.70 14.57
N GLY A 364 -1.04 -35.84 14.61
CA GLY A 364 0.27 -36.08 13.99
C GLY A 364 1.18 -37.11 14.68
N ASN A 365 0.70 -37.82 15.72
CA ASN A 365 1.40 -38.91 16.41
C ASN A 365 0.56 -40.19 16.46
N ALA A 366 0.13 -40.73 15.33
CA ALA A 366 -0.37 -42.11 15.25
C ALA A 366 0.22 -42.77 13.99
N VAL A 367 1.28 -43.47 14.31
CA VAL A 367 1.89 -44.67 13.69
C VAL A 367 1.16 -45.23 12.47
N SER A 368 1.90 -45.29 11.39
CA SER A 368 1.69 -46.14 10.22
C SER A 368 1.71 -47.63 10.59
N SER A 369 0.74 -48.39 10.13
CA SER A 369 0.89 -49.82 9.90
C SER A 369 0.20 -50.18 8.58
N PRO A 370 0.83 -51.05 7.75
CA PRO A 370 0.37 -51.38 6.41
C PRO A 370 -0.48 -52.64 6.41
N GLY A 371 -1.47 -52.73 5.57
CA GLY A 371 -2.16 -54.01 5.36
C GLY A 371 -3.25 -54.00 4.31
N SER A 372 -2.92 -54.61 3.20
CA SER A 372 -3.72 -55.48 2.32
C SER A 372 -4.94 -54.89 1.58
N GLN A 373 -4.83 -54.80 0.30
CA GLN A 373 -5.15 -55.77 -0.76
C GLN A 373 -6.62 -55.83 -1.21
N ASN A 374 -6.71 -55.82 -2.54
CA ASN A 374 -7.72 -56.36 -3.46
C ASN A 374 -8.91 -55.48 -3.80
N ALA A 375 -8.96 -55.10 -5.04
CA ALA A 375 -9.43 -55.78 -6.27
C ALA A 375 -10.93 -55.59 -6.49
N ASP A 376 -11.27 -54.99 -7.59
CA ASP A 376 -12.05 -55.46 -8.75
C ASP A 376 -12.46 -54.24 -9.57
N VAL A 377 -11.93 -54.09 -10.78
CA VAL A 377 -12.39 -54.56 -12.09
C VAL A 377 -13.90 -54.40 -12.31
N LEU A 378 -14.24 -53.53 -13.23
CA LEU A 378 -15.18 -53.72 -14.36
C LEU A 378 -15.60 -52.38 -14.96
N SER A 379 -15.12 -52.18 -16.14
CA SER A 379 -15.74 -52.18 -17.46
C SER A 379 -16.40 -50.88 -17.90
N MET A 380 -15.80 -50.38 -18.93
CA MET A 380 -16.41 -49.51 -19.94
C MET A 380 -17.62 -50.17 -20.62
N PRO A 381 -18.46 -49.44 -21.29
CA PRO A 381 -18.43 -49.58 -22.73
C PRO A 381 -18.40 -48.27 -23.51
N ASP A 382 -17.70 -48.41 -24.55
CA ASP A 382 -17.54 -47.75 -25.82
C ASP A 382 -18.89 -47.57 -26.56
N THR A 383 -19.00 -46.52 -27.32
CA THR A 383 -19.70 -46.30 -28.60
C THR A 383 -19.86 -44.80 -28.76
N GLY A 384 -19.51 -44.12 -29.79
CA GLY A 384 -19.31 -44.44 -31.18
C GLY A 384 -19.57 -43.13 -31.97
N SER A 385 -18.62 -42.81 -32.79
CA SER A 385 -18.72 -42.15 -34.10
C SER A 385 -19.77 -41.06 -34.38
N GLY A 386 -19.30 -39.98 -34.99
CA GLY A 386 -20.15 -39.05 -35.80
C GLY A 386 -19.37 -37.86 -36.33
N VAL A 387 -18.68 -38.10 -37.42
CA VAL A 387 -18.17 -37.18 -38.45
C VAL A 387 -19.32 -36.28 -38.95
N VAL A 388 -19.09 -34.99 -39.29
CA VAL A 388 -19.30 -34.29 -40.58
C VAL A 388 -19.07 -32.79 -40.41
N GLU A 389 -18.07 -32.29 -41.09
CA GLU A 389 -17.92 -31.12 -41.99
C GLU A 389 -19.05 -30.06 -41.99
N ARG A 390 -18.71 -28.86 -41.74
CA ARG A 390 -18.49 -27.72 -42.69
C ARG A 390 -18.01 -26.46 -41.96
#